data_00d06a6ac6b99ce61b8e691084d110d2
#
_entry.id   00d06a6ac6b99ce61b8e691084d110d2
#
_cell.length_a   1.000
_cell.length_b   1.000
_cell.length_c   1.000
_cell.angle_alpha   90.00
_cell.angle_beta   90.00
_cell.angle_gamma   90.00
#
_symmetry.space_group_name_H-M   'P 1'
#
loop_
_entity.id
_entity.type
_entity.pdbx_description
1 polymer ?
#
loop_
_entity_poly.entity_id
_entity_poly.type
_entity_poly.pdbx_seq_one_letter_code
_entity_poly.pdbx_strand_id
1 'polypeptide(L)'
;MMKKQFLRRALLTLVGGVILSMSAWADDESATLVGKEDNSNGFWQGGLSELYEIKPDETLKVEFTSYTATDEQLGAGVNWKGHMAWVIQFWDLEQKNVFLRADGYAWQPEGYNTVDNHDWYAYTINNYPTDFRTAINGAQVVLTFKRSGAEVIICQDVTTTTNVTYHQQFAMTFGDGVSRSITAQLATEKAHIIIDNTKTTISKTEIPTYTGTLFGKLSLAGKFGQGERTDFTIKPNETLKLNFKNYSSKVYNWHNWVLELQNGDNYLDLRADKAGWGAYWTEGNCSTENYDFGSFLNDMDGADVEMTIERVGSTVKITAKQTSTNNKVFTEKYTFSNNEIASEDIIARLLTECSYLDLLPVTATISEYNWATFASDYALDFSKATEGLKAYMVTGHNDNAINKTPVEGTVPAGTGLLLYAETSGDYNIPIVGTSTTSTTGNKLVAGTGEEVGFVSEKTRYVLGLNSSAGNAGKLEFQKLVDGGAKATVPADKAYLEFDGNVNAPALSFEGDGETTGIANVNVNANSSWYDLSGRRVVNPTKGLYIVNGKKVIIK
;
A
#
# COMPACT_ATOMS: atom_id res chain seq x y z
N MET A 1 3.65 39.37 7.94
CA MET A 1 3.32 38.09 8.62
C MET A 1 2.82 38.27 10.05
N MET A 2 3.47 39.09 10.89
CA MET A 2 3.03 39.34 12.29
C MET A 2 1.62 39.92 12.47
N LYS A 3 1.12 40.77 11.57
CA LYS A 3 -0.23 41.36 11.69
C LYS A 3 -1.40 40.37 11.50
N LYS A 4 -1.21 39.27 10.76
CA LYS A 4 -2.26 38.23 10.61
C LYS A 4 -2.40 37.31 11.82
N GLN A 5 -1.30 37.06 12.55
CA GLN A 5 -1.36 36.28 13.80
C GLN A 5 -2.06 37.06 14.93
N PHE A 6 -1.88 38.37 14.98
CA PHE A 6 -2.53 39.21 15.99
C PHE A 6 -4.05 39.30 15.77
N LEU A 7 -4.50 39.35 14.51
CA LEU A 7 -5.94 39.36 14.18
C LEU A 7 -6.62 38.02 14.45
N ARG A 8 -5.90 36.90 14.25
CA ARG A 8 -6.42 35.55 14.57
C ARG A 8 -6.58 35.33 16.07
N ARG A 9 -5.67 35.84 16.88
CA ARG A 9 -5.79 35.79 18.36
C ARG A 9 -6.95 36.66 18.88
N ALA A 10 -7.23 37.82 18.26
CA ALA A 10 -8.31 38.69 18.66
C ALA A 10 -9.72 38.17 18.30
N LEU A 11 -9.85 37.38 17.23
CA LEU A 11 -11.15 36.83 16.80
C LEU A 11 -11.56 35.59 17.63
N LEU A 12 -10.60 34.81 18.12
CA LEU A 12 -10.83 33.65 18.99
C LEU A 12 -11.17 34.07 20.44
N THR A 13 -10.77 35.26 20.88
CA THR A 13 -11.05 35.77 22.21
C THR A 13 -12.49 36.33 22.38
N LEU A 14 -13.25 36.46 21.28
CA LEU A 14 -14.60 37.06 21.32
C LEU A 14 -15.70 36.02 21.57
N VAL A 15 -15.43 34.71 21.52
CA VAL A 15 -16.43 33.65 21.73
C VAL A 15 -16.32 33.00 23.12
N GLY A 16 -15.28 33.26 23.87
CA GLY A 16 -15.10 32.74 25.24
C GLY A 16 -14.44 33.75 26.14
N GLY A 17 -15.21 34.74 26.60
CA GLY A 17 -14.67 35.71 27.55
C GLY A 17 -14.47 35.08 28.91
N VAL A 18 -13.22 34.83 29.33
CA VAL A 18 -12.70 35.11 30.68
C VAL A 18 -11.18 35.01 30.59
N ILE A 19 -10.52 36.14 30.79
CA ILE A 19 -9.10 36.20 31.07
C ILE A 19 -8.93 35.74 32.52
N LEU A 20 -8.33 34.59 32.74
CA LEU A 20 -7.92 34.17 34.09
C LEU A 20 -6.44 34.41 34.29
N SER A 21 -6.15 35.04 35.40
CA SER A 21 -4.85 35.36 35.97
C SER A 21 -3.96 34.10 36.00
N MET A 22 -2.83 34.18 35.32
CA MET A 22 -1.74 33.20 35.43
C MET A 22 -1.14 33.35 36.83
N SER A 23 -1.29 32.36 37.68
CA SER A 23 -0.44 32.20 38.86
C SER A 23 0.92 31.69 38.40
N ALA A 24 1.96 32.45 38.69
CA ALA A 24 3.34 32.15 38.38
C ALA A 24 3.78 30.87 39.12
N TRP A 25 3.86 29.78 38.40
CA TRP A 25 4.75 28.67 38.72
C TRP A 25 5.94 28.80 37.78
N ALA A 26 7.13 28.54 38.29
CA ALA A 26 8.37 28.60 37.52
C ALA A 26 8.20 27.87 36.20
N ASP A 27 8.56 28.54 35.09
CA ASP A 27 8.54 27.99 33.73
C ASP A 27 9.46 26.77 33.67
N ASP A 28 8.93 25.60 33.95
CA ASP A 28 9.51 24.36 33.49
C ASP A 28 9.05 24.17 32.03
N GLU A 29 9.91 24.54 31.06
CA GLU A 29 9.63 24.43 29.63
C GLU A 29 9.30 22.98 29.24
N SER A 30 9.59 22.01 30.11
CA SER A 30 9.36 20.56 29.85
C SER A 30 7.92 20.12 30.08
N ALA A 31 7.09 20.88 30.81
CA ALA A 31 5.72 20.46 31.11
C ALA A 31 4.74 21.63 31.13
N THR A 32 3.50 21.36 30.70
CA THR A 32 2.39 22.29 30.70
C THR A 32 1.22 21.77 31.54
N LEU A 33 0.81 22.52 32.59
CA LEU A 33 -0.39 22.23 33.37
C LEU A 33 -1.63 22.81 32.67
N VAL A 34 -2.63 21.96 32.43
CA VAL A 34 -3.92 22.35 31.85
C VAL A 34 -5.04 21.93 32.79
N GLY A 35 -5.83 22.88 33.23
CA GLY A 35 -7.00 22.62 34.06
C GLY A 35 -6.72 22.58 35.56
N LYS A 36 -7.78 22.25 36.32
CA LYS A 36 -7.78 22.05 37.77
C LYS A 36 -9.01 21.24 38.21
N GLU A 37 -8.91 20.51 39.31
CA GLU A 37 -9.99 19.65 39.80
C GLU A 37 -11.21 20.41 40.34
N ASP A 38 -11.01 21.64 40.81
CA ASP A 38 -12.05 22.45 41.43
C ASP A 38 -12.91 23.25 40.45
N ASN A 39 -13.03 22.81 39.22
CA ASN A 39 -13.87 23.43 38.20
C ASN A 39 -15.33 23.49 38.62
N SER A 40 -15.70 24.53 39.41
CA SER A 40 -17.05 24.66 39.92
C SER A 40 -18.09 24.97 38.85
N ASN A 41 -17.68 25.46 37.68
CA ASN A 41 -18.56 26.03 36.67
C ASN A 41 -18.62 25.24 35.35
N GLY A 42 -18.14 23.99 35.30
CA GLY A 42 -18.35 23.08 34.17
C GLY A 42 -17.29 23.08 33.10
N PHE A 43 -17.65 22.53 31.98
CA PHE A 43 -16.86 22.31 30.80
C PHE A 43 -16.20 23.59 30.26
N TRP A 44 -14.92 23.56 29.92
CA TRP A 44 -14.09 24.69 29.44
C TRP A 44 -13.57 25.66 30.50
N GLN A 45 -13.98 25.57 31.72
CA GLN A 45 -13.55 26.52 32.76
C GLN A 45 -12.31 26.08 33.51
N GLY A 46 -11.83 24.87 33.20
CA GLY A 46 -10.64 24.30 33.82
C GLY A 46 -9.33 24.72 33.22
N GLY A 47 -9.33 25.05 31.97
CA GLY A 47 -8.13 25.43 31.24
C GLY A 47 -8.10 24.78 29.84
N LEU A 48 -7.30 25.40 29.00
CA LEU A 48 -7.10 24.97 27.60
C LEU A 48 -5.59 24.85 27.34
N SER A 49 -5.17 23.84 26.60
CA SER A 49 -3.81 23.74 26.07
C SER A 49 -3.55 24.82 25.01
N GLU A 50 -2.34 24.87 24.53
CA GLU A 50 -2.05 25.53 23.25
C GLU A 50 -2.84 24.91 22.10
N LEU A 51 -2.85 25.61 20.96
CA LEU A 51 -3.50 25.16 19.73
C LEU A 51 -2.49 24.38 18.88
N TYR A 52 -2.84 23.18 18.50
CA TYR A 52 -2.07 22.34 17.59
C TYR A 52 -2.66 22.41 16.19
N GLU A 53 -1.91 22.90 15.21
CA GLU A 53 -2.31 22.94 13.81
C GLU A 53 -1.79 21.67 13.09
N ILE A 54 -2.70 20.84 12.56
CA ILE A 54 -2.40 19.54 11.95
C ILE A 54 -2.75 19.59 10.47
N LYS A 55 -1.76 19.43 9.60
CA LYS A 55 -1.94 19.40 8.14
C LYS A 55 -2.46 18.03 7.65
N PRO A 56 -2.92 17.93 6.38
CA PRO A 56 -3.55 16.71 5.85
C PRO A 56 -2.75 15.42 5.94
N ASP A 57 -1.44 15.50 6.09
CA ASP A 57 -0.51 14.38 6.14
C ASP A 57 0.36 14.40 7.41
N GLU A 58 -0.16 14.97 8.48
CA GLU A 58 0.55 15.10 9.75
C GLU A 58 -0.13 14.32 10.88
N THR A 59 0.69 13.87 11.81
CA THR A 59 0.28 13.22 13.06
C THR A 59 0.78 14.06 14.22
N LEU A 60 -0.16 14.48 15.08
CA LEU A 60 0.13 15.05 16.40
C LEU A 60 0.18 13.91 17.42
N LYS A 61 1.25 13.85 18.21
CA LYS A 61 1.35 13.00 19.39
C LYS A 61 1.49 13.90 20.61
N VAL A 62 0.68 13.67 21.65
CA VAL A 62 0.74 14.35 22.94
C VAL A 62 0.77 13.31 24.05
N GLU A 63 1.75 13.40 24.94
CA GLU A 63 1.80 12.56 26.14
C GLU A 63 1.50 13.43 27.37
N PHE A 64 0.66 12.95 28.27
CA PHE A 64 0.31 13.65 29.49
C PHE A 64 -0.09 12.69 30.61
N THR A 65 0.00 13.20 31.85
CA THR A 65 -0.56 12.56 33.02
C THR A 65 -1.90 13.21 33.37
N SER A 66 -2.92 12.40 33.62
CA SER A 66 -4.27 12.86 33.96
C SER A 66 -4.52 12.77 35.45
N TYR A 67 -5.18 13.79 36.00
CA TYR A 67 -5.64 13.84 37.39
C TYR A 67 -7.10 14.28 37.45
N THR A 68 -7.91 13.52 38.19
CA THR A 68 -9.35 13.76 38.32
C THR A 68 -9.72 14.22 39.71
N ALA A 69 -10.80 14.99 39.83
CA ALA A 69 -11.30 15.42 41.13
C ALA A 69 -11.73 14.23 42.00
N THR A 70 -11.44 14.29 43.28
CA THR A 70 -11.93 13.34 44.30
C THR A 70 -13.41 13.56 44.59
N ASP A 71 -14.07 12.59 45.25
CA ASP A 71 -15.45 12.76 45.70
C ASP A 71 -15.63 13.92 46.69
N GLU A 72 -14.63 14.20 47.52
CA GLU A 72 -14.60 15.31 48.43
C GLU A 72 -14.55 16.67 47.72
N GLN A 73 -13.69 16.77 46.67
CA GLN A 73 -13.59 17.98 45.85
C GLN A 73 -14.86 18.25 45.03
N LEU A 74 -15.56 17.20 44.61
CA LEU A 74 -16.80 17.33 43.85
C LEU A 74 -18.03 17.70 44.72
N GLY A 75 -17.98 17.36 46.01
CA GLY A 75 -19.09 17.58 46.95
C GLY A 75 -20.27 16.60 46.75
N ALA A 76 -21.27 16.72 47.63
CA ALA A 76 -22.48 15.90 47.61
C ALA A 76 -23.40 16.27 46.44
N GLY A 77 -23.96 15.28 45.75
CA GLY A 77 -24.98 15.48 44.72
C GLY A 77 -24.54 15.38 43.28
N VAL A 78 -23.26 15.13 42.98
CA VAL A 78 -22.77 14.88 41.62
C VAL A 78 -22.95 13.39 41.27
N ASN A 79 -24.06 13.08 40.61
CA ASN A 79 -24.41 11.69 40.25
C ASN A 79 -23.70 11.15 39.01
N TRP A 80 -23.10 12.02 38.23
CA TRP A 80 -22.45 11.65 36.95
C TRP A 80 -20.97 12.04 37.01
N LYS A 81 -20.11 11.09 37.25
CA LYS A 81 -18.68 11.34 37.54
C LYS A 81 -17.73 10.84 36.44
N GLY A 82 -18.23 10.01 35.51
CA GLY A 82 -17.39 9.33 34.51
C GLY A 82 -16.81 10.24 33.44
N HIS A 83 -17.39 11.43 33.22
CA HIS A 83 -16.95 12.36 32.19
C HIS A 83 -15.91 13.42 32.66
N MET A 84 -15.59 13.44 33.95
CA MET A 84 -14.68 14.44 34.53
C MET A 84 -13.22 14.09 34.26
N ALA A 85 -12.74 14.53 33.12
CA ALA A 85 -11.40 14.22 32.63
C ALA A 85 -11.00 15.22 31.54
N TRP A 86 -10.13 14.82 30.66
CA TRP A 86 -9.77 15.61 29.49
C TRP A 86 -10.81 15.46 28.37
N VAL A 87 -10.84 16.49 27.51
CA VAL A 87 -11.61 16.53 26.28
C VAL A 87 -10.69 17.03 25.16
N ILE A 88 -10.73 16.37 24.05
CA ILE A 88 -10.09 16.83 22.83
C ILE A 88 -11.15 17.57 22.03
N GLN A 89 -10.91 18.83 21.74
CA GLN A 89 -11.67 19.56 20.73
C GLN A 89 -10.84 19.71 19.47
N PHE A 90 -11.48 19.63 18.32
CA PHE A 90 -10.83 19.89 17.06
C PHE A 90 -11.82 20.45 16.04
N TRP A 91 -11.33 21.28 15.14
CA TRP A 91 -12.12 21.99 14.15
C TRP A 91 -11.31 22.34 12.91
N ASP A 92 -12.01 22.55 11.81
CA ASP A 92 -11.45 23.14 10.60
C ASP A 92 -11.62 24.68 10.57
N LEU A 93 -11.18 25.31 9.48
CA LEU A 93 -11.30 26.76 9.31
C LEU A 93 -12.76 27.27 9.26
N GLU A 94 -13.73 26.40 9.03
CA GLU A 94 -15.15 26.73 9.03
C GLU A 94 -15.78 26.63 10.43
N GLN A 95 -14.93 26.46 11.45
CA GLN A 95 -15.33 26.33 12.86
C GLN A 95 -16.22 25.12 13.14
N LYS A 96 -16.05 24.11 12.38
CA LYS A 96 -16.72 22.85 12.61
C LYS A 96 -16.04 22.13 13.77
N ASN A 97 -16.66 22.20 14.94
CA ASN A 97 -16.11 21.65 16.18
C ASN A 97 -16.56 20.22 16.40
N VAL A 98 -15.63 19.37 16.75
CA VAL A 98 -15.90 18.04 17.29
C VAL A 98 -15.24 17.93 18.66
N PHE A 99 -15.93 17.30 19.59
CA PHE A 99 -15.45 17.07 20.94
C PHE A 99 -15.39 15.57 21.21
N LEU A 100 -14.25 15.12 21.71
CA LEU A 100 -14.04 13.73 22.11
C LEU A 100 -13.56 13.70 23.56
N ARG A 101 -14.35 13.04 24.43
CA ARG A 101 -14.01 12.88 25.85
C ARG A 101 -13.11 11.67 26.09
N ALA A 102 -12.46 11.69 27.23
CA ALA A 102 -11.61 10.61 27.73
C ALA A 102 -12.31 9.24 27.80
N ASP A 103 -13.62 9.23 28.08
CA ASP A 103 -14.45 8.01 28.12
C ASP A 103 -14.93 7.53 26.75
N GLY A 104 -14.41 8.16 25.69
CA GLY A 104 -14.75 7.83 24.33
C GLY A 104 -16.07 8.46 23.83
N TYR A 105 -16.78 9.28 24.56
CA TYR A 105 -17.99 9.96 24.05
C TYR A 105 -17.64 11.17 23.19
N ALA A 106 -18.17 11.30 21.96
CA ALA A 106 -18.04 12.47 21.10
C ALA A 106 -19.38 13.15 20.84
N TRP A 107 -19.32 14.40 20.56
CA TRP A 107 -20.49 15.15 20.11
C TRP A 107 -20.05 16.30 19.22
N GLN A 108 -21.04 16.86 18.54
CA GLN A 108 -20.91 18.03 17.71
C GLN A 108 -21.96 19.04 18.12
N PRO A 109 -21.68 20.35 18.01
CA PRO A 109 -22.71 21.36 18.13
C PRO A 109 -23.81 21.18 17.08
N GLU A 110 -25.03 21.64 17.40
CA GLU A 110 -26.15 21.61 16.46
C GLU A 110 -25.80 22.29 15.13
N GLY A 111 -26.15 21.66 14.01
CA GLY A 111 -25.86 22.12 12.64
C GLY A 111 -24.79 21.31 11.92
N TYR A 112 -24.18 20.33 12.57
CA TYR A 112 -23.21 19.41 12.00
C TYR A 112 -23.86 18.14 11.46
N ASN A 113 -24.18 18.11 10.18
CA ASN A 113 -24.88 17.00 9.55
C ASN A 113 -24.00 15.95 8.89
N THR A 114 -22.70 15.87 9.18
CA THR A 114 -21.81 15.02 8.37
C THR A 114 -20.76 14.25 9.15
N VAL A 115 -21.01 13.84 10.37
CA VAL A 115 -20.29 12.71 10.93
C VAL A 115 -21.14 11.47 10.77
N ASP A 116 -21.33 11.08 9.53
CA ASP A 116 -21.86 9.79 9.15
C ASP A 116 -20.83 8.71 9.43
N ASN A 117 -20.48 8.44 10.63
CA ASN A 117 -19.81 7.24 11.11
C ASN A 117 -19.32 7.44 12.53
N HIS A 118 -20.24 7.60 13.45
CA HIS A 118 -19.98 7.44 14.87
C HIS A 118 -19.85 5.95 15.20
N ASP A 119 -18.88 5.29 14.64
CA ASP A 119 -18.51 4.00 15.17
C ASP A 119 -17.65 4.23 16.39
N TRP A 120 -18.36 4.47 17.46
CA TRP A 120 -17.87 4.45 18.80
C TRP A 120 -17.46 3.04 19.16
N TYR A 121 -16.20 2.82 19.14
CA TYR A 121 -15.65 1.63 19.75
C TYR A 121 -14.65 2.08 20.80
N ALA A 122 -15.14 2.23 22.04
CA ALA A 122 -14.26 2.14 23.18
C ALA A 122 -13.71 0.73 23.22
N TYR A 123 -12.54 0.52 22.67
CA TYR A 123 -11.89 -0.78 22.69
C TYR A 123 -11.18 -0.92 24.01
N THR A 124 -11.83 -1.64 24.88
CA THR A 124 -11.18 -2.29 25.97
C THR A 124 -10.55 -3.57 25.44
N ILE A 125 -9.34 -3.50 24.97
CA ILE A 125 -8.51 -4.70 24.97
C ILE A 125 -8.24 -4.99 26.45
N ASN A 126 -9.08 -5.83 27.04
CA ASN A 126 -9.00 -6.30 28.42
C ASN A 126 -9.25 -5.20 29.49
N ASN A 127 -10.49 -5.14 29.98
CA ASN A 127 -10.91 -4.45 31.20
C ASN A 127 -11.02 -2.92 31.14
N TYR A 128 -12.04 -2.42 30.44
CA TYR A 128 -12.55 -1.07 30.72
C TYR A 128 -12.88 -0.99 32.22
N PRO A 129 -12.24 -0.10 32.99
CA PRO A 129 -12.40 -0.09 34.42
C PRO A 129 -13.84 0.27 34.78
N THR A 130 -14.44 -0.48 35.68
CA THR A 130 -15.79 -0.24 36.20
C THR A 130 -15.92 1.14 36.87
N ASP A 131 -14.81 1.65 37.42
CA ASP A 131 -14.69 3.04 37.89
C ASP A 131 -13.65 3.76 37.05
N PHE A 132 -14.10 4.30 35.92
CA PHE A 132 -13.23 4.99 34.97
C PHE A 132 -12.48 6.17 35.58
N ARG A 133 -13.17 6.99 36.37
CA ARG A 133 -12.59 8.19 36.99
C ARG A 133 -11.42 7.86 37.92
N THR A 134 -11.61 6.87 38.78
CA THR A 134 -10.54 6.42 39.69
C THR A 134 -9.37 5.82 38.87
N ALA A 135 -9.66 5.06 37.84
CA ALA A 135 -8.65 4.41 37.03
C ALA A 135 -7.76 5.39 36.25
N ILE A 136 -8.31 6.52 35.81
CA ILE A 136 -7.54 7.54 35.07
C ILE A 136 -6.86 8.58 35.96
N ASN A 137 -7.07 8.55 37.28
CA ASN A 137 -6.39 9.43 38.20
C ASN A 137 -4.92 9.03 38.40
N GLY A 138 -3.99 9.84 37.92
CA GLY A 138 -2.56 9.54 37.83
C GLY A 138 -2.19 8.67 36.60
N ALA A 139 -3.13 8.44 35.67
CA ALA A 139 -2.86 7.65 34.47
C ALA A 139 -1.96 8.38 33.48
N GLN A 140 -1.11 7.61 32.81
CA GLN A 140 -0.33 8.08 31.66
C GLN A 140 -1.17 7.92 30.39
N VAL A 141 -1.27 9.00 29.61
CA VAL A 141 -2.05 9.02 28.37
C VAL A 141 -1.13 9.36 27.21
N VAL A 142 -1.19 8.53 26.17
CA VAL A 142 -0.62 8.83 24.86
C VAL A 142 -1.78 9.10 23.90
N LEU A 143 -1.94 10.37 23.54
CA LEU A 143 -2.88 10.80 22.54
C LEU A 143 -2.19 10.89 21.20
N THR A 144 -2.73 10.23 20.18
CA THR A 144 -2.27 10.32 18.80
C THR A 144 -3.43 10.78 17.91
N PHE A 145 -3.23 11.91 17.25
CA PHE A 145 -4.17 12.47 16.28
C PHE A 145 -3.56 12.35 14.89
N LYS A 146 -3.94 11.31 14.16
CA LYS A 146 -3.44 11.02 12.81
C LYS A 146 -4.36 11.64 11.77
N ARG A 147 -3.75 12.24 10.76
CA ARG A 147 -4.48 12.77 9.63
C ARG A 147 -3.96 12.20 8.32
N SER A 148 -4.89 11.72 7.47
CA SER A 148 -4.61 11.25 6.11
C SER A 148 -5.63 11.88 5.16
N GLY A 149 -5.26 12.97 4.51
CA GLY A 149 -6.17 13.77 3.71
C GLY A 149 -7.36 14.30 4.53
N ALA A 150 -8.57 13.93 4.15
CA ALA A 150 -9.81 14.27 4.85
C ALA A 150 -10.07 13.42 6.09
N GLU A 151 -9.40 12.28 6.22
CA GLU A 151 -9.60 11.34 7.31
C GLU A 151 -8.81 11.76 8.56
N VAL A 152 -9.46 11.62 9.71
CA VAL A 152 -8.89 11.84 11.04
C VAL A 152 -9.10 10.59 11.88
N ILE A 153 -8.01 10.11 12.49
CA ILE A 153 -8.01 9.02 13.45
C ILE A 153 -7.40 9.53 14.74
N ILE A 154 -8.14 9.42 15.85
CA ILE A 154 -7.66 9.79 17.17
C ILE A 154 -7.56 8.52 18.00
N CYS A 155 -6.37 8.21 18.48
CA CYS A 155 -6.11 7.11 19.39
C CYS A 155 -5.76 7.66 20.77
N GLN A 156 -6.31 7.05 21.83
CA GLN A 156 -6.01 7.34 23.21
C GLN A 156 -5.55 6.04 23.88
N ASP A 157 -4.26 5.93 24.14
CA ASP A 157 -3.67 4.83 24.92
C ASP A 157 -3.52 5.29 26.37
N VAL A 158 -4.26 4.68 27.27
CA VAL A 158 -4.31 5.07 28.68
C VAL A 158 -3.76 3.96 29.55
N THR A 159 -2.68 4.23 30.25
CA THR A 159 -2.08 3.30 31.22
C THR A 159 -2.36 3.79 32.63
N THR A 160 -3.14 3.04 33.36
CA THR A 160 -3.52 3.35 34.75
C THR A 160 -2.36 3.17 35.70
N THR A 161 -2.48 3.70 36.94
CA THR A 161 -1.49 3.52 38.00
C THR A 161 -1.30 2.06 38.44
N THR A 162 -2.23 1.19 38.07
CA THR A 162 -2.14 -0.28 38.28
C THR A 162 -1.57 -1.03 37.08
N ASN A 163 -0.97 -0.30 36.10
CA ASN A 163 -0.41 -0.83 34.85
C ASN A 163 -1.43 -1.59 33.98
N VAL A 164 -2.69 -1.25 34.07
CA VAL A 164 -3.71 -1.69 33.11
C VAL A 164 -3.77 -0.67 31.98
N THR A 165 -3.57 -1.11 30.76
CA THR A 165 -3.68 -0.25 29.58
C THR A 165 -4.99 -0.52 28.86
N TYR A 166 -5.70 0.54 28.48
CA TYR A 166 -6.80 0.47 27.55
C TYR A 166 -6.59 1.43 26.38
N HIS A 167 -7.18 1.08 25.27
CA HIS A 167 -7.03 1.77 24.00
C HIS A 167 -8.40 2.25 23.52
N GLN A 168 -8.48 3.47 23.06
CA GLN A 168 -9.67 4.02 22.41
C GLN A 168 -9.29 4.57 21.04
N GLN A 169 -10.12 4.33 20.05
CA GLN A 169 -9.95 4.89 18.73
C GLN A 169 -11.23 5.59 18.28
N PHE A 170 -11.06 6.76 17.71
CA PHE A 170 -12.12 7.51 17.04
C PHE A 170 -11.68 7.81 15.62
N ALA A 171 -12.58 7.68 14.66
CA ALA A 171 -12.31 8.01 13.27
C ALA A 171 -13.44 8.84 12.67
N MET A 172 -13.09 9.81 11.83
CA MET A 172 -14.06 10.60 11.08
C MET A 172 -13.46 11.09 9.76
N THR A 173 -14.32 11.54 8.85
CA THR A 173 -13.92 12.17 7.60
C THR A 173 -14.46 13.59 7.55
N PHE A 174 -13.58 14.57 7.31
CA PHE A 174 -13.97 15.95 7.03
C PHE A 174 -14.28 16.07 5.53
N GLY A 175 -15.51 16.25 5.12
CA GLY A 175 -15.99 16.36 3.75
C GLY A 175 -15.00 17.04 2.78
N ASP A 176 -15.20 18.32 2.46
CA ASP A 176 -14.33 19.08 1.51
C ASP A 176 -12.97 19.50 2.10
N GLY A 177 -12.61 19.02 3.30
CA GLY A 177 -11.46 19.47 4.08
C GLY A 177 -10.10 18.87 3.72
N VAL A 178 -9.97 18.18 2.60
CA VAL A 178 -8.75 17.41 2.24
C VAL A 178 -7.47 18.24 2.26
N SER A 179 -7.53 19.50 1.89
CA SER A 179 -6.35 20.39 1.77
C SER A 179 -6.17 21.38 2.93
N ARG A 180 -7.10 21.40 3.89
CA ARG A 180 -7.09 22.39 4.99
C ARG A 180 -6.46 21.82 6.26
N SER A 181 -5.81 22.68 7.05
CA SER A 181 -5.36 22.31 8.39
C SER A 181 -6.55 22.14 9.33
N ILE A 182 -6.41 21.21 10.28
CA ILE A 182 -7.30 21.04 11.42
C ILE A 182 -6.59 21.60 12.64
N THR A 183 -7.30 22.30 13.50
CA THR A 183 -6.80 22.75 14.79
C THR A 183 -7.32 21.83 15.88
N ALA A 184 -6.44 21.29 16.71
CA ALA A 184 -6.79 20.51 17.90
C ALA A 184 -6.37 21.26 19.18
N GLN A 185 -7.12 21.03 20.24
CA GLN A 185 -6.84 21.58 21.56
C GLN A 185 -7.34 20.64 22.65
N LEU A 186 -6.56 20.49 23.72
CA LEU A 186 -6.98 19.76 24.91
C LEU A 186 -7.67 20.72 25.88
N ALA A 187 -8.76 20.26 26.46
CA ALA A 187 -9.50 20.92 27.54
C ALA A 187 -9.70 19.92 28.67
N THR A 188 -10.12 20.43 29.84
CA THR A 188 -10.43 19.58 30.98
C THR A 188 -11.77 19.97 31.62
N GLU A 189 -12.39 19.00 32.27
CA GLU A 189 -13.59 19.20 33.08
C GLU A 189 -13.37 18.59 34.47
N LYS A 190 -13.34 19.43 35.52
CA LYS A 190 -13.06 19.01 36.92
C LYS A 190 -11.90 18.02 37.03
N ALA A 191 -10.87 18.31 36.26
CA ALA A 191 -9.67 17.55 36.14
C ALA A 191 -8.53 18.44 35.72
N HIS A 192 -7.30 18.02 35.91
CA HIS A 192 -6.16 18.63 35.25
C HIS A 192 -5.31 17.57 34.54
N ILE A 193 -4.54 18.02 33.56
CA ILE A 193 -3.55 17.21 32.90
C ILE A 193 -2.20 17.93 32.95
N ILE A 194 -1.13 17.15 33.00
CA ILE A 194 0.24 17.64 32.87
C ILE A 194 0.81 17.11 31.56
N ILE A 195 0.91 17.99 30.56
CA ILE A 195 1.44 17.66 29.25
C ILE A 195 2.97 17.63 29.31
N ASP A 196 3.58 16.55 28.83
CA ASP A 196 5.01 16.44 28.62
C ASP A 196 5.37 17.09 27.27
N ASN A 197 5.88 18.31 27.31
CA ASN A 197 6.24 19.08 26.12
C ASN A 197 7.40 18.44 25.35
N THR A 198 8.24 17.66 26.02
CA THR A 198 9.38 16.98 25.39
C THR A 198 8.95 15.80 24.52
N LYS A 199 7.73 15.32 24.72
CA LYS A 199 7.10 14.21 23.99
C LYS A 199 5.92 14.65 23.12
N THR A 200 5.63 15.94 23.07
CA THR A 200 4.63 16.50 22.16
C THR A 200 5.28 16.77 20.82
N THR A 201 4.80 16.11 19.77
CA THR A 201 5.42 16.16 18.44
C THR A 201 4.37 16.26 17.34
N ILE A 202 4.72 16.95 16.26
CA ILE A 202 4.00 16.88 14.97
C ILE A 202 4.98 16.32 13.94
N SER A 203 4.59 15.22 13.31
CA SER A 203 5.41 14.52 12.32
C SER A 203 4.56 14.17 11.10
N LYS A 204 5.19 13.67 10.03
CA LYS A 204 4.46 13.08 8.91
C LYS A 204 3.68 11.86 9.37
N THR A 205 2.45 11.70 8.85
CA THR A 205 1.67 10.49 9.10
C THR A 205 2.39 9.30 8.48
N GLU A 206 2.72 8.33 9.33
CA GLU A 206 3.34 7.10 8.88
C GLU A 206 2.31 6.21 8.19
N ILE A 207 2.67 5.74 7.02
CA ILE A 207 1.97 4.67 6.30
C ILE A 207 2.93 3.47 6.22
N PRO A 208 2.43 2.23 6.09
CA PRO A 208 3.30 1.07 5.91
C PRO A 208 4.24 1.25 4.73
N THR A 209 5.51 0.85 4.89
CA THR A 209 6.43 0.75 3.75
C THR A 209 5.98 -0.41 2.88
N TYR A 210 5.77 -0.17 1.61
CA TYR A 210 5.26 -1.16 0.66
C TYR A 210 6.15 -1.26 -0.59
N THR A 211 6.07 -2.39 -1.26
CA THR A 211 6.82 -2.67 -2.50
C THR A 211 5.94 -2.93 -3.70
N GLY A 212 4.68 -3.25 -3.47
CA GLY A 212 3.68 -3.54 -4.48
C GLY A 212 2.61 -2.47 -4.58
N THR A 213 1.36 -2.87 -4.38
CA THR A 213 0.20 -1.96 -4.39
C THR A 213 -0.42 -1.93 -3.01
N LEU A 214 -0.27 -0.81 -2.31
CA LEU A 214 -0.88 -0.59 -1.01
C LEU A 214 -2.32 -0.09 -1.18
N PHE A 215 -3.27 -0.74 -0.52
CA PHE A 215 -4.66 -0.30 -0.47
C PHE A 215 -5.30 -0.57 0.90
N GLY A 216 -6.43 0.06 1.18
CA GLY A 216 -7.13 -0.03 2.45
C GLY A 216 -6.92 1.17 3.36
N LYS A 217 -7.36 1.03 4.60
CA LYS A 217 -7.27 2.05 5.65
C LYS A 217 -7.25 1.41 7.03
N LEU A 218 -6.41 1.91 7.95
CA LEU A 218 -6.37 1.45 9.34
C LEU A 218 -7.51 2.00 10.20
N SER A 219 -8.26 2.98 9.71
CA SER A 219 -9.30 3.62 10.50
C SER A 219 -10.58 2.80 10.55
N LEU A 220 -11.43 3.10 11.54
CA LEU A 220 -12.80 2.58 11.62
C LEU A 220 -13.67 3.00 10.41
N ALA A 221 -13.29 4.08 9.71
CA ALA A 221 -13.87 4.46 8.44
C ALA A 221 -13.47 3.52 7.29
N GLY A 222 -12.42 2.72 7.48
CA GLY A 222 -12.00 1.64 6.56
C GLY A 222 -12.83 0.36 6.72
N LYS A 223 -14.15 0.49 6.94
CA LYS A 223 -15.09 -0.62 7.06
C LYS A 223 -14.96 -1.58 5.88
N PHE A 224 -15.52 -2.77 6.08
CA PHE A 224 -15.56 -3.84 5.10
C PHE A 224 -15.82 -3.32 3.67
N GLY A 225 -14.93 -3.68 2.75
CA GLY A 225 -15.04 -3.33 1.34
C GLY A 225 -14.82 -1.86 1.00
N GLN A 226 -14.43 -1.02 1.95
CA GLN A 226 -14.03 0.36 1.68
C GLN A 226 -12.54 0.44 1.40
N GLY A 227 -12.19 0.92 0.24
CA GLY A 227 -10.83 1.03 -0.25
C GLY A 227 -10.75 0.61 -1.71
N GLU A 228 -9.60 0.85 -2.33
CA GLU A 228 -9.34 0.29 -3.65
C GLU A 228 -9.27 -1.22 -3.52
N ARG A 229 -9.96 -1.92 -4.42
CA ARG A 229 -9.96 -3.38 -4.50
C ARG A 229 -9.49 -3.80 -5.87
N THR A 230 -8.85 -4.95 -5.90
CA THR A 230 -8.39 -5.55 -7.15
C THR A 230 -9.23 -6.78 -7.44
N ASP A 231 -9.86 -6.82 -8.62
CA ASP A 231 -10.68 -7.92 -9.08
C ASP A 231 -9.86 -8.85 -9.99
N PHE A 232 -9.84 -10.14 -9.67
CA PHE A 232 -9.18 -11.17 -10.46
C PHE A 232 -10.22 -12.14 -11.01
N THR A 233 -10.11 -12.50 -12.28
CA THR A 233 -10.98 -13.53 -12.89
C THR A 233 -10.31 -14.89 -12.77
N ILE A 234 -11.02 -15.87 -12.24
CA ILE A 234 -10.59 -17.27 -12.14
C ILE A 234 -11.49 -18.11 -13.07
N LYS A 235 -10.95 -18.58 -14.15
CA LYS A 235 -11.67 -19.48 -15.07
C LYS A 235 -11.76 -20.90 -14.53
N PRO A 236 -12.63 -21.76 -15.08
CA PRO A 236 -12.63 -23.18 -14.75
C PRO A 236 -11.25 -23.82 -14.88
N ASN A 237 -10.84 -24.59 -13.87
CA ASN A 237 -9.54 -25.29 -13.78
C ASN A 237 -8.30 -24.38 -13.75
N GLU A 238 -8.45 -23.15 -13.30
CA GLU A 238 -7.34 -22.23 -13.01
C GLU A 238 -7.04 -22.15 -11.51
N THR A 239 -5.80 -21.74 -11.22
CA THR A 239 -5.33 -21.45 -9.85
C THR A 239 -4.85 -20.02 -9.80
N LEU A 240 -5.41 -19.23 -8.89
CA LEU A 240 -4.94 -17.90 -8.56
C LEU A 240 -4.06 -17.96 -7.29
N LYS A 241 -2.89 -17.34 -7.34
CA LYS A 241 -1.99 -17.18 -6.20
C LYS A 241 -1.81 -15.69 -5.93
N LEU A 242 -2.01 -15.26 -4.69
CA LEU A 242 -1.83 -13.88 -4.27
C LEU A 242 -0.87 -13.84 -3.07
N ASN A 243 0.16 -13.03 -3.18
CA ASN A 243 1.10 -12.78 -2.10
C ASN A 243 0.97 -11.33 -1.66
N PHE A 244 0.74 -11.09 -0.40
CA PHE A 244 0.59 -9.73 0.12
C PHE A 244 1.01 -9.64 1.59
N LYS A 245 1.33 -8.42 2.04
CA LYS A 245 1.49 -8.11 3.46
C LYS A 245 0.20 -7.54 4.01
N ASN A 246 -0.18 -7.98 5.20
CA ASN A 246 -1.34 -7.45 5.92
C ASN A 246 -0.87 -6.56 7.07
N TYR A 247 -1.42 -5.35 7.17
CA TYR A 247 -1.16 -4.40 8.26
C TYR A 247 -2.45 -4.13 9.01
N SER A 248 -2.58 -4.71 10.19
CA SER A 248 -3.77 -4.65 11.03
C SER A 248 -3.87 -3.33 11.80
N SER A 249 -5.08 -2.86 12.07
CA SER A 249 -5.30 -1.79 13.05
C SER A 249 -5.05 -2.24 14.50
N LYS A 250 -4.88 -3.52 14.76
CA LYS A 250 -4.69 -4.15 16.09
C LYS A 250 -5.85 -3.95 17.06
N VAL A 251 -7.01 -3.66 16.55
CA VAL A 251 -8.20 -3.40 17.37
C VAL A 251 -9.05 -4.64 17.50
N TYR A 252 -9.40 -5.28 16.39
CA TYR A 252 -10.15 -6.54 16.37
C TYR A 252 -9.48 -7.60 15.49
N ASN A 253 -9.75 -8.87 15.76
CA ASN A 253 -9.26 -9.99 14.95
C ASN A 253 -9.70 -9.88 13.48
N TRP A 254 -10.85 -9.26 13.22
CA TRP A 254 -11.37 -9.08 11.86
C TRP A 254 -10.85 -7.83 11.14
N HIS A 255 -10.06 -6.99 11.77
CA HIS A 255 -9.41 -5.85 11.12
C HIS A 255 -8.19 -6.30 10.32
N ASN A 256 -8.45 -7.03 9.26
CA ASN A 256 -7.46 -7.68 8.43
C ASN A 256 -7.97 -7.81 6.98
N TRP A 257 -7.34 -8.67 6.20
CA TRP A 257 -7.78 -8.98 4.85
C TRP A 257 -9.11 -9.75 4.84
N VAL A 258 -9.85 -9.56 3.75
CA VAL A 258 -11.03 -10.35 3.39
C VAL A 258 -10.91 -10.76 1.92
N LEU A 259 -11.17 -12.03 1.64
CA LEU A 259 -11.32 -12.53 0.29
C LEU A 259 -12.81 -12.66 -0.04
N GLU A 260 -13.27 -11.94 -1.06
CA GLU A 260 -14.60 -12.14 -1.66
C GLU A 260 -14.47 -12.96 -2.94
N LEU A 261 -15.21 -14.05 -3.06
CA LEU A 261 -15.41 -14.76 -4.33
C LEU A 261 -16.85 -14.54 -4.78
N GLN A 262 -17.05 -14.08 -6.00
CA GLN A 262 -18.38 -13.75 -6.54
C GLN A 262 -18.65 -14.42 -7.87
N ASN A 263 -19.88 -14.93 -8.05
CA ASN A 263 -20.44 -15.35 -9.32
C ASN A 263 -21.89 -14.90 -9.39
N GLY A 264 -22.20 -13.91 -10.23
CA GLY A 264 -23.51 -13.28 -10.25
C GLY A 264 -23.87 -12.68 -8.89
N ASP A 265 -25.04 -13.05 -8.36
CA ASP A 265 -25.53 -12.60 -7.03
C ASP A 265 -25.01 -13.48 -5.88
N ASN A 266 -24.38 -14.60 -6.17
CA ASN A 266 -23.84 -15.52 -5.17
C ASN A 266 -22.41 -15.16 -4.83
N TYR A 267 -22.07 -15.17 -3.55
CA TYR A 267 -20.74 -14.83 -3.06
C TYR A 267 -20.32 -15.65 -1.84
N LEU A 268 -19.02 -15.64 -1.59
CA LEU A 268 -18.36 -16.06 -0.37
C LEU A 268 -17.48 -14.92 0.09
N ASP A 269 -17.61 -14.50 1.34
CA ASP A 269 -16.60 -13.72 2.04
C ASP A 269 -15.89 -14.61 3.05
N LEU A 270 -14.56 -14.63 2.97
CA LEU A 270 -13.67 -15.34 3.89
C LEU A 270 -12.70 -14.34 4.53
N ARG A 271 -12.69 -14.25 5.86
CA ARG A 271 -11.82 -13.35 6.62
C ARG A 271 -10.61 -14.09 7.18
N ALA A 272 -9.56 -13.32 7.44
CA ALA A 272 -8.32 -13.77 8.05
C ALA A 272 -8.46 -14.54 9.36
N ASP A 273 -9.54 -14.36 10.10
CA ASP A 273 -9.84 -15.00 11.39
C ASP A 273 -10.74 -16.24 11.25
N LYS A 274 -10.77 -16.87 10.08
CA LYS A 274 -11.58 -18.06 9.73
C LYS A 274 -13.10 -17.88 9.79
N ALA A 275 -13.57 -16.66 9.92
CA ALA A 275 -14.97 -16.36 9.78
C ALA A 275 -15.34 -16.14 8.32
N GLY A 276 -16.60 -16.39 7.98
CA GLY A 276 -17.09 -16.14 6.64
C GLY A 276 -18.60 -16.03 6.60
N TRP A 277 -19.10 -15.61 5.44
CA TRP A 277 -20.54 -15.51 5.15
C TRP A 277 -20.80 -15.55 3.64
N GLY A 278 -22.06 -15.48 3.25
CA GLY A 278 -22.51 -15.54 1.85
C GLY A 278 -23.10 -16.89 1.46
N ALA A 279 -23.55 -17.00 0.21
CA ALA A 279 -24.24 -18.18 -0.31
C ALA A 279 -23.35 -19.44 -0.36
N TYR A 280 -22.05 -19.25 -0.51
CA TYR A 280 -21.06 -20.35 -0.55
C TYR A 280 -20.42 -20.64 0.79
N TRP A 281 -20.83 -19.96 1.86
CA TRP A 281 -20.28 -20.18 3.19
C TRP A 281 -20.97 -21.36 3.89
N THR A 282 -20.13 -22.21 4.48
CA THR A 282 -20.55 -23.28 5.40
C THR A 282 -19.50 -23.42 6.48
N GLU A 283 -19.85 -23.19 7.75
CA GLU A 283 -18.93 -23.14 8.87
C GLU A 283 -18.00 -24.38 8.97
N GLY A 284 -18.55 -25.57 8.78
CA GLY A 284 -17.78 -26.83 8.83
C GLY A 284 -16.76 -27.01 7.69
N ASN A 285 -16.77 -26.16 6.66
CA ASN A 285 -15.83 -26.23 5.55
C ASN A 285 -14.56 -25.41 5.79
N CYS A 286 -14.47 -24.66 6.88
CA CYS A 286 -13.28 -23.92 7.28
C CYS A 286 -12.50 -24.70 8.33
N SER A 287 -11.21 -24.90 8.07
CA SER A 287 -10.28 -25.55 8.99
C SER A 287 -8.99 -24.74 9.13
N THR A 288 -8.26 -24.97 10.21
CA THR A 288 -6.98 -24.31 10.47
C THR A 288 -5.87 -25.34 10.68
N GLU A 289 -4.68 -25.02 10.18
CA GLU A 289 -3.46 -25.79 10.38
C GLU A 289 -2.34 -24.89 10.88
N ASN A 290 -1.38 -25.46 11.62
CA ASN A 290 -0.20 -24.78 12.13
C ASN A 290 -0.55 -23.48 12.87
N TYR A 291 -1.64 -23.47 13.65
CA TYR A 291 -2.04 -22.31 14.42
C TYR A 291 -1.04 -22.06 15.55
N ASP A 292 -0.09 -21.18 15.30
CA ASP A 292 0.98 -20.79 16.22
C ASP A 292 0.89 -19.32 16.67
N PHE A 293 -0.13 -18.58 16.22
CA PHE A 293 -0.32 -17.21 16.65
C PHE A 293 -0.65 -17.13 18.14
N GLY A 294 0.20 -16.43 18.90
CA GLY A 294 -0.04 -16.18 20.32
C GLY A 294 -1.02 -15.05 20.57
N SER A 295 -1.03 -14.06 19.67
CA SER A 295 -1.95 -12.92 19.67
C SER A 295 -2.28 -12.57 18.23
N PHE A 296 -3.47 -12.90 17.78
CA PHE A 296 -3.91 -12.62 16.41
C PHE A 296 -3.84 -11.14 16.08
N LEU A 297 -4.22 -10.25 17.01
CA LEU A 297 -4.18 -8.81 16.86
C LEU A 297 -2.79 -8.26 16.55
N ASN A 298 -1.76 -8.83 17.15
CA ASN A 298 -0.38 -8.39 16.94
C ASN A 298 0.30 -9.16 15.82
N ASP A 299 0.06 -10.46 15.72
CA ASP A 299 0.75 -11.34 14.79
C ASP A 299 0.33 -11.12 13.33
N MET A 300 -0.88 -10.57 13.11
CA MET A 300 -1.35 -10.18 11.78
C MET A 300 -0.79 -8.84 11.28
N ASP A 301 -0.26 -8.00 12.16
CA ASP A 301 0.31 -6.72 11.74
C ASP A 301 1.71 -6.90 11.13
N GLY A 302 1.84 -6.62 9.84
CA GLY A 302 3.03 -6.89 9.04
C GLY A 302 3.17 -8.35 8.60
N ALA A 303 2.14 -9.18 8.76
CA ALA A 303 2.19 -10.59 8.37
C ALA A 303 2.28 -10.75 6.84
N ASP A 304 3.12 -11.68 6.40
CA ASP A 304 3.13 -12.16 5.03
C ASP A 304 1.99 -13.17 4.81
N VAL A 305 1.20 -12.97 3.78
CA VAL A 305 0.08 -13.86 3.42
C VAL A 305 0.34 -14.46 2.04
N GLU A 306 0.44 -15.79 1.99
CA GLU A 306 0.49 -16.59 0.79
C GLU A 306 -0.90 -17.23 0.59
N MET A 307 -1.67 -16.71 -0.36
CA MET A 307 -3.03 -17.18 -0.65
C MET A 307 -3.06 -17.95 -1.97
N THR A 308 -3.66 -19.13 -1.96
CA THR A 308 -3.90 -19.94 -3.17
C THR A 308 -5.38 -20.27 -3.27
N ILE A 309 -5.97 -20.02 -4.44
CA ILE A 309 -7.35 -20.34 -4.76
C ILE A 309 -7.32 -21.30 -5.95
N GLU A 310 -7.48 -22.59 -5.68
CA GLU A 310 -7.53 -23.65 -6.69
C GLU A 310 -8.96 -23.89 -7.10
N ARG A 311 -9.20 -23.90 -8.40
CA ARG A 311 -10.49 -24.25 -8.94
C ARG A 311 -10.40 -25.47 -9.85
N VAL A 312 -11.13 -26.54 -9.51
CA VAL A 312 -11.24 -27.76 -10.31
C VAL A 312 -12.72 -28.04 -10.58
N GLY A 313 -13.18 -27.72 -11.78
CA GLY A 313 -14.59 -27.82 -12.15
C GLY A 313 -15.47 -26.98 -11.23
N SER A 314 -16.38 -27.64 -10.50
CA SER A 314 -17.32 -27.02 -9.53
C SER A 314 -16.72 -26.84 -8.13
N THR A 315 -15.53 -27.32 -7.87
CA THR A 315 -14.90 -27.27 -6.54
C THR A 315 -13.86 -26.15 -6.48
N VAL A 316 -13.94 -25.34 -5.41
CA VAL A 316 -12.98 -24.29 -5.09
C VAL A 316 -12.35 -24.60 -3.74
N LYS A 317 -11.01 -24.59 -3.71
CA LYS A 317 -10.20 -24.73 -2.49
C LYS A 317 -9.41 -23.46 -2.28
N ILE A 318 -9.50 -22.90 -1.08
CA ILE A 318 -8.76 -21.72 -0.66
C ILE A 318 -7.79 -22.14 0.43
N THR A 319 -6.55 -21.72 0.29
CA THR A 319 -5.51 -21.87 1.34
C THR A 319 -4.87 -20.51 1.55
N ALA A 320 -4.91 -19.98 2.77
CA ALA A 320 -4.22 -18.78 3.17
C ALA A 320 -3.22 -19.12 4.29
N LYS A 321 -1.94 -19.10 3.96
CA LYS A 321 -0.85 -19.25 4.92
C LYS A 321 -0.39 -17.86 5.35
N GLN A 322 -0.49 -17.57 6.63
CA GLN A 322 -0.16 -16.29 7.25
C GLN A 322 1.08 -16.48 8.13
N THR A 323 2.13 -15.69 7.88
CA THR A 323 3.38 -15.75 8.63
C THR A 323 3.64 -14.38 9.26
N SER A 324 3.64 -14.31 10.58
CA SER A 324 3.92 -13.09 11.34
C SER A 324 5.38 -12.64 11.19
N THR A 325 5.67 -11.40 11.54
CA THR A 325 7.04 -10.86 11.58
C THR A 325 7.97 -11.63 12.53
N ASN A 326 7.41 -12.36 13.48
CA ASN A 326 8.14 -13.25 14.41
C ASN A 326 8.19 -14.70 13.91
N ASN A 327 7.89 -14.97 12.64
CA ASN A 327 7.87 -16.29 12.01
C ASN A 327 6.86 -17.29 12.62
N LYS A 328 5.84 -16.82 13.31
CA LYS A 328 4.71 -17.65 13.71
C LYS A 328 3.80 -17.88 12.50
N VAL A 329 3.22 -19.06 12.39
CA VAL A 329 2.43 -19.48 11.23
C VAL A 329 0.99 -19.79 11.62
N PHE A 330 0.07 -19.34 10.80
CA PHE A 330 -1.34 -19.70 10.83
C PHE A 330 -1.79 -20.02 9.41
N THR A 331 -2.32 -21.22 9.19
CA THR A 331 -2.86 -21.60 7.87
C THR A 331 -4.36 -21.84 7.98
N GLU A 332 -5.09 -21.17 7.15
CA GLU A 332 -6.53 -21.29 7.02
C GLU A 332 -6.87 -21.97 5.70
N LYS A 333 -7.79 -22.91 5.73
CA LYS A 333 -8.27 -23.67 4.57
C LYS A 333 -9.78 -23.65 4.50
N TYR A 334 -10.30 -23.37 3.33
CA TYR A 334 -11.74 -23.41 3.05
C TYR A 334 -12.01 -24.15 1.74
N THR A 335 -13.05 -24.96 1.69
CA THR A 335 -13.44 -25.69 0.47
C THR A 335 -14.94 -25.65 0.30
N PHE A 336 -15.41 -25.33 -0.89
CA PHE A 336 -16.81 -25.45 -1.27
C PHE A 336 -16.96 -26.04 -2.67
N SER A 337 -18.15 -26.53 -2.98
CA SER A 337 -18.49 -27.02 -4.33
C SER A 337 -19.90 -26.53 -4.71
N ASN A 338 -20.02 -26.05 -5.94
CA ASN A 338 -21.31 -25.66 -6.51
C ASN A 338 -21.30 -25.96 -8.02
N ASN A 339 -22.26 -26.78 -8.48
CA ASN A 339 -22.33 -27.18 -9.89
C ASN A 339 -22.66 -26.00 -10.83
N GLU A 340 -23.29 -24.94 -10.34
CA GLU A 340 -23.65 -23.77 -11.13
C GLU A 340 -22.42 -23.00 -11.63
N ILE A 341 -21.31 -23.06 -10.89
CA ILE A 341 -20.07 -22.39 -11.28
C ILE A 341 -19.13 -23.28 -12.13
N ALA A 342 -19.50 -24.52 -12.45
CA ALA A 342 -18.57 -25.46 -13.10
C ALA A 342 -17.99 -24.94 -14.43
N SER A 343 -18.77 -24.16 -15.19
CA SER A 343 -18.40 -23.57 -16.48
C SER A 343 -18.26 -22.05 -16.47
N GLU A 344 -18.61 -21.39 -15.38
CA GLU A 344 -18.66 -19.93 -15.28
C GLU A 344 -17.35 -19.37 -14.69
N ASP A 345 -17.00 -18.13 -15.00
CA ASP A 345 -15.89 -17.43 -14.36
C ASP A 345 -16.28 -17.03 -12.93
N ILE A 346 -15.30 -17.03 -12.02
CA ILE A 346 -15.42 -16.50 -10.66
C ILE A 346 -14.58 -15.23 -10.56
N ILE A 347 -15.13 -14.20 -9.98
CA ILE A 347 -14.38 -12.99 -9.62
C ILE A 347 -13.88 -13.14 -8.18
N ALA A 348 -12.58 -13.09 -8.00
CA ALA A 348 -11.94 -13.00 -6.70
C ALA A 348 -11.56 -11.55 -6.42
N ARG A 349 -11.93 -11.05 -5.24
CA ARG A 349 -11.60 -9.71 -4.78
C ARG A 349 -10.84 -9.77 -3.47
N LEU A 350 -9.71 -9.09 -3.41
CA LEU A 350 -9.00 -8.89 -2.17
C LEU A 350 -9.46 -7.57 -1.56
N LEU A 351 -10.05 -7.63 -0.37
CA LEU A 351 -10.66 -6.52 0.36
C LEU A 351 -9.95 -6.29 1.68
N THR A 352 -10.22 -5.13 2.29
CA THR A 352 -9.71 -4.76 3.62
C THR A 352 -10.84 -4.45 4.58
N GLU A 353 -10.61 -4.70 5.86
CA GLU A 353 -11.44 -4.19 6.93
C GLU A 353 -10.55 -3.56 8.00
N CYS A 354 -10.53 -2.22 8.07
CA CYS A 354 -9.67 -1.44 8.96
C CYS A 354 -8.21 -1.93 8.94
N SER A 355 -7.68 -2.18 7.75
CA SER A 355 -6.33 -2.70 7.51
C SER A 355 -5.75 -2.14 6.22
N TYR A 356 -4.42 -2.18 6.09
CA TYR A 356 -3.75 -2.02 4.79
C TYR A 356 -3.33 -3.37 4.26
N LEU A 357 -3.40 -3.54 2.94
CA LEU A 357 -2.80 -4.65 2.22
C LEU A 357 -1.78 -4.12 1.21
N ASP A 358 -0.57 -4.67 1.24
CA ASP A 358 0.44 -4.48 0.19
C ASP A 358 0.45 -5.71 -0.70
N LEU A 359 -0.25 -5.64 -1.84
CA LEU A 359 -0.22 -6.71 -2.85
C LEU A 359 1.15 -6.73 -3.51
N LEU A 360 1.92 -7.79 -3.25
CA LEU A 360 3.32 -7.88 -3.68
C LEU A 360 3.43 -7.93 -5.21
N PRO A 361 4.43 -7.26 -5.78
CA PRO A 361 4.63 -7.20 -7.22
C PRO A 361 5.19 -8.52 -7.78
N VAL A 362 5.13 -8.68 -9.08
CA VAL A 362 5.97 -9.66 -9.78
C VAL A 362 7.35 -9.05 -9.98
N THR A 363 8.39 -9.85 -9.74
CA THR A 363 9.79 -9.43 -9.94
C THR A 363 10.33 -9.99 -11.25
N ALA A 364 10.87 -9.12 -12.09
CA ALA A 364 11.61 -9.49 -13.29
C ALA A 364 13.11 -9.25 -13.08
N THR A 365 13.94 -10.26 -13.34
CA THR A 365 15.40 -10.16 -13.25
C THR A 365 16.00 -9.87 -14.62
N ILE A 366 16.77 -8.78 -14.73
CA ILE A 366 17.54 -8.41 -15.91
C ILE A 366 19.02 -8.70 -15.66
N SER A 367 19.63 -9.49 -16.56
CA SER A 367 21.04 -9.84 -16.48
C SER A 367 21.95 -8.74 -17.04
N GLU A 368 23.27 -8.98 -17.02
CA GLU A 368 24.28 -8.09 -17.63
C GLU A 368 24.10 -7.89 -19.15
N TYR A 369 23.24 -8.67 -19.79
CA TYR A 369 22.90 -8.48 -21.21
C TYR A 369 21.80 -7.46 -21.44
N ASN A 370 21.25 -6.84 -20.41
CA ASN A 370 20.25 -5.76 -20.44
C ASN A 370 18.86 -6.13 -20.99
N TRP A 371 18.71 -7.30 -21.57
CA TRP A 371 17.45 -7.78 -22.17
C TRP A 371 17.01 -9.11 -21.56
N ALA A 372 15.72 -9.30 -21.44
CA ALA A 372 15.10 -10.57 -21.05
C ALA A 372 13.73 -10.73 -21.73
N THR A 373 13.34 -11.97 -22.04
CA THR A 373 11.91 -12.25 -22.29
C THR A 373 11.21 -12.46 -20.98
N PHE A 374 9.92 -12.14 -20.95
CA PHE A 374 9.12 -12.18 -19.74
C PHE A 374 7.66 -12.53 -20.05
N ALA A 375 7.01 -13.22 -19.15
CA ALA A 375 5.56 -13.42 -19.11
C ALA A 375 5.11 -13.52 -17.65
N SER A 376 3.83 -13.32 -17.39
CA SER A 376 3.26 -13.43 -16.06
C SER A 376 1.83 -13.97 -16.13
N ASP A 377 1.45 -14.77 -15.14
CA ASP A 377 0.07 -15.23 -14.96
C ASP A 377 -0.87 -14.11 -14.47
N TYR A 378 -0.31 -12.92 -14.18
CA TYR A 378 -1.06 -11.76 -13.74
C TYR A 378 -1.08 -10.67 -14.81
N ALA A 379 -2.14 -9.87 -14.83
CA ALA A 379 -2.11 -8.58 -15.50
C ALA A 379 -1.20 -7.62 -14.70
N LEU A 380 -0.38 -6.84 -15.41
CA LEU A 380 0.68 -6.02 -14.82
C LEU A 380 0.58 -4.56 -15.24
N ASP A 381 1.05 -3.65 -14.36
CA ASP A 381 1.10 -2.19 -14.62
C ASP A 381 2.54 -1.71 -14.79
N PHE A 382 2.98 -1.57 -16.04
CA PHE A 382 4.33 -1.09 -16.37
C PHE A 382 4.49 0.42 -16.16
N SER A 383 3.40 1.19 -16.03
CA SER A 383 3.48 2.62 -15.71
C SER A 383 3.97 2.89 -14.28
N LYS A 384 3.89 1.87 -13.43
CA LYS A 384 4.30 1.89 -12.02
C LYS A 384 5.43 0.89 -11.72
N ALA A 385 6.05 0.32 -12.74
CA ALA A 385 7.20 -0.57 -12.56
C ALA A 385 8.41 0.19 -11.99
N THR A 386 9.35 -0.54 -11.40
CA THR A 386 10.61 0.02 -10.92
C THR A 386 11.27 0.87 -12.01
N GLU A 387 11.71 2.07 -11.65
CA GLU A 387 12.34 3.03 -12.56
C GLU A 387 13.51 2.40 -13.34
N GLY A 388 13.57 2.70 -14.63
CA GLY A 388 14.59 2.18 -15.54
C GLY A 388 14.20 0.90 -16.27
N LEU A 389 13.13 0.20 -15.88
CA LEU A 389 12.60 -0.93 -16.62
C LEU A 389 11.74 -0.45 -17.80
N LYS A 390 11.99 -0.99 -18.98
CA LYS A 390 11.19 -0.79 -20.19
C LYS A 390 10.64 -2.10 -20.67
N ALA A 391 9.41 -2.10 -21.16
CA ALA A 391 8.74 -3.27 -21.71
C ALA A 391 8.32 -3.04 -23.17
N TYR A 392 8.38 -4.09 -23.97
CA TYR A 392 8.04 -4.05 -25.39
C TYR A 392 7.25 -5.27 -25.81
N MET A 393 6.30 -5.08 -26.70
CA MET A 393 5.78 -6.13 -27.59
C MET A 393 6.64 -6.21 -28.84
N VAL A 394 6.74 -7.38 -29.44
CA VAL A 394 7.37 -7.57 -30.76
C VAL A 394 6.26 -7.72 -31.79
N THR A 395 6.14 -6.78 -32.72
CA THR A 395 5.06 -6.73 -33.70
C THR A 395 5.46 -7.24 -35.10
N GLY A 396 6.74 -7.54 -35.28
CA GLY A 396 7.25 -8.04 -36.57
C GLY A 396 8.78 -8.09 -36.57
N HIS A 397 9.35 -8.14 -37.78
CA HIS A 397 10.79 -8.06 -37.99
C HIS A 397 11.12 -7.36 -39.32
N ASN A 398 12.31 -6.78 -39.41
CA ASN A 398 12.90 -6.28 -40.64
C ASN A 398 14.25 -7.00 -40.83
N ASP A 399 14.44 -7.69 -41.95
CA ASP A 399 15.66 -8.47 -42.23
C ASP A 399 16.10 -9.33 -41.03
N ASN A 400 17.10 -8.85 -40.27
CA ASN A 400 17.70 -9.55 -39.13
C ASN A 400 17.41 -8.87 -37.76
N ALA A 401 16.44 -7.98 -37.67
CA ALA A 401 16.07 -7.31 -36.45
C ALA A 401 14.57 -7.36 -36.16
N ILE A 402 14.18 -7.39 -34.87
CA ILE A 402 12.79 -7.33 -34.44
C ILE A 402 12.26 -5.89 -34.50
N ASN A 403 10.96 -5.75 -34.79
CA ASN A 403 10.21 -4.51 -34.63
C ASN A 403 9.58 -4.48 -33.24
N LYS A 404 9.93 -3.48 -32.42
CA LYS A 404 9.47 -3.33 -31.04
C LYS A 404 8.44 -2.22 -30.91
N THR A 405 7.40 -2.46 -30.13
CA THR A 405 6.42 -1.43 -29.72
C THR A 405 6.47 -1.30 -28.21
N PRO A 406 6.75 -0.09 -27.66
CA PRO A 406 6.83 0.10 -26.22
C PRO A 406 5.47 -0.13 -25.55
N VAL A 407 5.54 -0.59 -24.30
CA VAL A 407 4.40 -0.76 -23.39
C VAL A 407 4.56 0.24 -22.23
N GLU A 408 3.62 1.16 -22.11
CA GLU A 408 3.66 2.24 -21.10
C GLU A 408 2.53 2.13 -20.06
N GLY A 409 1.72 1.10 -20.10
CA GLY A 409 0.55 0.92 -19.24
C GLY A 409 0.36 -0.50 -18.78
N THR A 410 -0.89 -0.88 -18.57
CA THR A 410 -1.23 -2.24 -18.14
C THR A 410 -1.18 -3.23 -19.31
N VAL A 411 -0.85 -4.49 -19.01
CA VAL A 411 -0.93 -5.62 -19.96
C VAL A 411 -1.73 -6.75 -19.36
N PRO A 412 -2.47 -7.52 -20.18
CA PRO A 412 -3.19 -8.72 -19.73
C PRO A 412 -2.24 -9.82 -19.25
N ALA A 413 -2.74 -10.68 -18.37
CA ALA A 413 -2.09 -11.95 -18.01
C ALA A 413 -1.74 -12.78 -19.24
N GLY A 414 -0.66 -13.56 -19.18
CA GLY A 414 -0.20 -14.42 -20.27
C GLY A 414 0.43 -13.68 -21.45
N THR A 415 0.65 -12.36 -21.33
CA THR A 415 1.30 -11.58 -22.41
C THR A 415 2.81 -11.83 -22.39
N GLY A 416 3.34 -12.36 -23.51
CA GLY A 416 4.78 -12.42 -23.73
C GLY A 416 5.35 -11.04 -24.00
N LEU A 417 6.43 -10.66 -23.32
CA LEU A 417 7.08 -9.35 -23.41
C LEU A 417 8.59 -9.48 -23.58
N LEU A 418 9.19 -8.44 -24.12
CA LEU A 418 10.63 -8.23 -24.11
C LEU A 418 10.91 -7.07 -23.15
N LEU A 419 11.73 -7.31 -22.14
CA LEU A 419 12.13 -6.33 -21.13
C LEU A 419 13.54 -5.83 -21.39
N TYR A 420 13.77 -4.57 -21.07
CA TYR A 420 15.07 -3.90 -21.14
C TYR A 420 15.32 -3.05 -19.88
N ALA A 421 16.53 -3.11 -19.37
CA ALA A 421 17.05 -2.13 -18.41
C ALA A 421 18.55 -1.89 -18.65
N GLU A 422 19.01 -0.66 -18.39
CA GLU A 422 20.44 -0.30 -18.54
C GLU A 422 21.32 -0.94 -17.47
N THR A 423 20.75 -1.26 -16.32
CA THR A 423 21.42 -1.88 -15.18
C THR A 423 20.84 -3.26 -14.93
N SER A 424 21.71 -4.25 -14.70
CA SER A 424 21.29 -5.58 -14.27
C SER A 424 20.73 -5.53 -12.84
N GLY A 425 19.72 -6.33 -12.56
CA GLY A 425 19.08 -6.38 -11.24
C GLY A 425 17.63 -6.84 -11.30
N ASP A 426 16.98 -6.74 -10.17
CA ASP A 426 15.58 -7.09 -9.98
C ASP A 426 14.69 -5.86 -10.08
N TYR A 427 13.62 -5.98 -10.85
CA TYR A 427 12.66 -4.94 -11.14
C TYR A 427 11.26 -5.40 -10.76
N ASN A 428 10.59 -4.66 -9.90
CA ASN A 428 9.24 -4.95 -9.45
C ASN A 428 8.20 -4.33 -10.38
N ILE A 429 7.19 -5.12 -10.73
CA ILE A 429 6.08 -4.72 -11.60
C ILE A 429 4.78 -4.99 -10.85
N PRO A 430 3.99 -3.96 -10.51
CA PRO A 430 2.75 -4.12 -9.77
C PRO A 430 1.73 -4.99 -10.50
N ILE A 431 1.06 -5.84 -9.74
CA ILE A 431 -0.07 -6.65 -10.20
C ILE A 431 -1.32 -5.78 -10.26
N VAL A 432 -2.13 -5.96 -11.30
CA VAL A 432 -3.48 -5.41 -11.43
C VAL A 432 -4.48 -6.54 -11.69
N GLY A 433 -5.75 -6.36 -11.33
CA GLY A 433 -6.74 -7.42 -11.48
C GLY A 433 -7.04 -7.76 -12.93
N THR A 434 -7.23 -6.74 -13.74
CA THR A 434 -7.57 -6.90 -15.16
C THR A 434 -6.89 -5.84 -16.01
N SER A 435 -6.64 -6.14 -17.27
CA SER A 435 -6.21 -5.18 -18.27
C SER A 435 -6.98 -5.40 -19.57
N THR A 436 -7.42 -4.31 -20.17
CA THR A 436 -8.11 -4.30 -21.47
C THR A 436 -7.19 -3.84 -22.60
N THR A 437 -5.89 -3.65 -22.33
CA THR A 437 -4.92 -3.23 -23.34
C THR A 437 -4.80 -4.30 -24.43
N SER A 438 -4.90 -3.88 -25.68
CA SER A 438 -4.78 -4.79 -26.82
C SER A 438 -3.33 -5.24 -26.99
N THR A 439 -3.14 -6.54 -27.07
CA THR A 439 -1.86 -7.19 -27.41
C THR A 439 -1.89 -7.77 -28.83
N THR A 440 -2.86 -7.37 -29.65
CA THR A 440 -3.01 -7.82 -31.04
C THR A 440 -1.76 -7.51 -31.84
N GLY A 441 -1.28 -8.50 -32.58
CA GLY A 441 -0.07 -8.39 -33.39
C GLY A 441 1.23 -8.70 -32.65
N ASN A 442 1.20 -8.89 -31.32
CA ASN A 442 2.37 -9.34 -30.57
C ASN A 442 2.80 -10.74 -31.06
N LYS A 443 4.09 -10.88 -31.33
CA LYS A 443 4.71 -12.13 -31.78
C LYS A 443 5.43 -12.87 -30.66
N LEU A 444 5.46 -12.32 -29.45
CA LEU A 444 5.97 -12.99 -28.26
C LEU A 444 4.87 -13.84 -27.65
N VAL A 445 5.14 -15.12 -27.50
CA VAL A 445 4.27 -16.13 -26.91
C VAL A 445 4.82 -16.50 -25.55
N ALA A 446 3.98 -16.46 -24.52
CA ALA A 446 4.36 -16.87 -23.16
C ALA A 446 4.77 -18.36 -23.15
N GLY A 447 5.83 -18.68 -22.43
CA GLY A 447 6.23 -20.06 -22.17
C GLY A 447 5.22 -20.78 -21.28
N THR A 448 5.24 -22.09 -21.33
CA THR A 448 4.40 -22.97 -20.49
C THR A 448 5.22 -23.91 -19.62
N GLY A 449 6.54 -23.79 -19.66
CA GLY A 449 7.46 -24.78 -19.08
C GLY A 449 7.71 -26.00 -19.99
N GLU A 450 7.00 -26.08 -21.12
CA GLU A 450 7.14 -27.16 -22.08
C GLU A 450 8.26 -26.88 -23.08
N GLU A 451 8.68 -27.96 -23.80
CA GLU A 451 9.64 -27.86 -24.89
C GLU A 451 9.05 -27.16 -26.11
N VAL A 452 9.72 -26.14 -26.61
CA VAL A 452 9.44 -25.45 -27.87
C VAL A 452 10.47 -25.87 -28.91
N GLY A 453 9.99 -26.32 -30.05
CA GLY A 453 10.82 -26.80 -31.16
C GLY A 453 10.36 -26.27 -32.51
N PHE A 454 10.99 -26.77 -33.56
CA PHE A 454 10.61 -26.47 -34.94
C PHE A 454 9.16 -26.90 -35.26
N VAL A 455 8.47 -26.05 -36.02
CA VAL A 455 7.13 -26.34 -36.60
C VAL A 455 7.13 -25.93 -38.07
N SER A 456 6.63 -26.76 -38.96
CA SER A 456 6.75 -26.57 -40.42
C SER A 456 6.06 -25.30 -40.96
N GLU A 457 4.97 -24.87 -40.31
CA GLU A 457 4.15 -23.74 -40.77
C GLU A 457 4.47 -22.43 -40.07
N LYS A 458 5.38 -22.45 -39.08
CA LYS A 458 5.73 -21.29 -38.23
C LYS A 458 7.23 -21.20 -38.02
N THR A 459 7.73 -20.01 -37.89
CA THR A 459 9.12 -19.79 -37.49
C THR A 459 9.20 -19.36 -36.05
N ARG A 460 9.93 -20.11 -35.24
CA ARG A 460 10.12 -19.86 -33.80
C ARG A 460 11.55 -19.48 -33.48
N TYR A 461 11.69 -18.58 -32.53
CA TYR A 461 12.99 -18.14 -32.01
C TYR A 461 12.95 -18.12 -30.49
N VAL A 462 14.07 -18.47 -29.87
CA VAL A 462 14.28 -18.36 -28.44
C VAL A 462 15.43 -17.39 -28.15
N LEU A 463 15.29 -16.62 -27.07
CA LEU A 463 16.34 -15.69 -26.64
C LEU A 463 17.53 -16.48 -26.08
N GLY A 464 18.72 -16.24 -26.60
CA GLY A 464 19.93 -16.93 -26.17
C GLY A 464 21.20 -16.29 -26.69
N LEU A 465 22.34 -16.72 -26.13
CA LEU A 465 23.65 -16.26 -26.59
C LEU A 465 24.01 -16.96 -27.89
N ASN A 466 24.40 -16.18 -28.89
CA ASN A 466 24.87 -16.70 -30.16
C ASN A 466 26.21 -17.40 -30.00
N SER A 467 26.35 -18.63 -30.50
CA SER A 467 27.59 -19.40 -30.48
C SER A 467 28.34 -19.39 -31.83
N SER A 468 27.78 -18.76 -32.88
CA SER A 468 28.36 -18.74 -34.22
C SER A 468 29.61 -17.83 -34.26
N ALA A 469 30.59 -18.23 -35.09
CA ALA A 469 31.80 -17.47 -35.28
C ALA A 469 31.48 -16.03 -35.75
N GLY A 470 32.04 -15.05 -35.07
CA GLY A 470 31.82 -13.61 -35.32
C GLY A 470 30.68 -12.95 -34.51
N ASN A 471 29.74 -13.74 -33.98
CA ASN A 471 28.66 -13.26 -33.11
C ASN A 471 28.66 -13.94 -31.73
N ALA A 472 29.68 -14.71 -31.41
CA ALA A 472 29.75 -15.44 -30.14
C ALA A 472 29.61 -14.51 -28.92
N GLY A 473 28.71 -14.85 -28.00
CA GLY A 473 28.40 -14.09 -26.80
C GLY A 473 27.41 -12.94 -27.01
N LYS A 474 26.89 -12.70 -28.22
CA LYS A 474 25.84 -11.72 -28.47
C LYS A 474 24.49 -12.33 -28.10
N LEU A 475 23.68 -11.60 -27.32
CA LEU A 475 22.33 -12.01 -27.00
C LEU A 475 21.39 -11.69 -28.17
N GLU A 476 20.72 -12.69 -28.72
CA GLU A 476 19.83 -12.58 -29.87
C GLU A 476 18.72 -13.63 -29.80
N PHE A 477 17.65 -13.46 -30.56
CA PHE A 477 16.67 -14.50 -30.77
C PHE A 477 17.20 -15.52 -31.78
N GLN A 478 17.45 -16.77 -31.37
CA GLN A 478 18.00 -17.86 -32.17
C GLN A 478 16.89 -18.68 -32.76
N LYS A 479 16.93 -18.91 -34.10
CA LYS A 479 15.94 -19.71 -34.84
C LYS A 479 15.97 -21.17 -34.44
N LEU A 480 14.81 -21.74 -34.15
CA LEU A 480 14.63 -23.19 -34.01
C LEU A 480 14.46 -23.84 -35.40
N VAL A 481 15.33 -24.80 -35.74
CA VAL A 481 15.38 -25.43 -37.08
C VAL A 481 14.99 -26.90 -37.01
N ASP A 482 14.57 -27.45 -38.13
CA ASP A 482 14.22 -28.87 -38.27
C ASP A 482 15.41 -29.77 -37.91
N GLY A 483 15.15 -30.80 -37.10
CA GLY A 483 16.18 -31.68 -36.57
C GLY A 483 17.15 -31.02 -35.56
N GLY A 484 16.95 -29.73 -35.22
CA GLY A 484 17.73 -29.00 -34.25
C GLY A 484 17.32 -29.24 -32.79
N ALA A 485 18.01 -28.61 -31.88
CA ALA A 485 17.68 -28.66 -30.47
C ALA A 485 16.33 -27.97 -30.19
N LYS A 486 15.57 -28.51 -29.24
CA LYS A 486 14.41 -27.85 -28.64
C LYS A 486 14.86 -27.02 -27.43
N ALA A 487 14.04 -26.07 -27.05
CA ALA A 487 14.26 -25.24 -25.89
C ALA A 487 13.09 -25.34 -24.90
N THR A 488 13.34 -25.58 -23.63
CA THR A 488 12.32 -25.44 -22.61
C THR A 488 12.18 -23.96 -22.31
N VAL A 489 10.97 -23.38 -22.49
CA VAL A 489 10.68 -21.98 -22.19
C VAL A 489 9.83 -21.92 -20.93
N PRO A 490 10.40 -21.45 -19.79
CA PRO A 490 9.67 -21.33 -18.54
C PRO A 490 8.41 -20.47 -18.65
N ALA A 491 7.44 -20.65 -17.76
CA ALA A 491 6.17 -19.91 -17.77
C ALA A 491 6.37 -18.38 -17.55
N ASP A 492 7.46 -17.97 -16.86
CA ASP A 492 7.83 -16.57 -16.66
C ASP A 492 8.63 -15.96 -17.82
N LYS A 493 8.82 -16.71 -18.92
CA LYS A 493 9.58 -16.30 -20.12
C LYS A 493 8.69 -16.35 -21.36
N ALA A 494 9.22 -15.85 -22.46
CA ALA A 494 8.52 -15.89 -23.75
C ALA A 494 9.47 -16.24 -24.89
N TYR A 495 8.89 -16.71 -26.00
CA TYR A 495 9.59 -16.96 -27.26
C TYR A 495 8.88 -16.25 -28.40
N LEU A 496 9.58 -16.03 -29.52
CA LEU A 496 8.97 -15.47 -30.75
C LEU A 496 8.35 -16.54 -31.60
N GLU A 497 7.17 -16.26 -32.17
CA GLU A 497 6.50 -17.09 -33.15
C GLU A 497 5.94 -16.21 -34.28
N PHE A 498 6.40 -16.48 -35.51
CA PHE A 498 5.92 -15.84 -36.74
C PHE A 498 5.20 -16.84 -37.59
N ASP A 499 4.15 -16.42 -38.27
CA ASP A 499 3.49 -17.22 -39.29
C ASP A 499 4.37 -17.32 -40.53
N GLY A 500 4.46 -18.51 -41.13
CA GLY A 500 5.28 -18.77 -42.32
C GLY A 500 6.79 -18.85 -42.03
N ASN A 501 7.58 -18.76 -43.08
CA ASN A 501 9.02 -18.91 -43.01
C ASN A 501 9.73 -17.55 -42.94
N VAL A 502 10.47 -17.33 -41.88
CA VAL A 502 11.43 -16.22 -41.73
C VAL A 502 12.84 -16.75 -42.02
N ASN A 503 13.54 -16.17 -42.98
CA ASN A 503 14.85 -16.69 -43.43
C ASN A 503 16.00 -16.39 -42.49
N ALA A 504 15.88 -15.36 -41.64
CA ALA A 504 16.92 -14.93 -40.69
C ALA A 504 17.28 -16.09 -39.73
N PRO A 505 18.56 -16.46 -39.58
CA PRO A 505 18.98 -17.48 -38.61
C PRO A 505 18.95 -16.98 -37.17
N ALA A 506 19.02 -15.66 -36.97
CA ALA A 506 18.86 -14.98 -35.70
C ALA A 506 18.25 -13.57 -35.91
N LEU A 507 17.58 -13.05 -34.90
CA LEU A 507 17.01 -11.70 -34.88
C LEU A 507 17.61 -10.90 -33.74
N SER A 508 18.18 -9.74 -34.06
CA SER A 508 18.75 -8.81 -33.10
C SER A 508 17.71 -7.81 -32.59
N PHE A 509 18.09 -7.05 -31.54
CA PHE A 509 17.26 -5.98 -31.00
C PHE A 509 17.48 -4.62 -31.66
N GLU A 510 18.45 -4.52 -32.57
CA GLU A 510 18.84 -3.28 -33.24
C GLU A 510 17.79 -2.87 -34.28
N GLY A 511 17.32 -1.63 -34.23
CA GLY A 511 16.39 -1.09 -35.21
C GLY A 511 15.86 0.32 -34.94
N ASP A 512 15.65 0.73 -33.71
CA ASP A 512 15.08 2.05 -33.40
C ASP A 512 15.80 2.73 -32.24
N GLY A 513 16.84 3.51 -32.57
CA GLY A 513 17.29 4.68 -31.79
C GLY A 513 17.87 4.47 -30.39
N GLU A 514 17.73 3.33 -29.78
CA GLU A 514 18.27 3.05 -28.44
C GLU A 514 19.59 2.27 -28.51
N THR A 515 20.60 2.85 -29.14
CA THR A 515 21.96 2.32 -29.08
C THR A 515 22.64 2.84 -27.83
N THR A 516 22.56 2.11 -26.73
CA THR A 516 23.50 2.24 -25.60
C THR A 516 24.75 1.38 -25.78
N GLY A 517 24.86 0.66 -26.90
CA GLY A 517 26.06 -0.05 -27.29
C GLY A 517 26.93 0.81 -28.20
N ILE A 518 28.24 0.85 -27.92
CA ILE A 518 29.23 1.39 -28.86
C ILE A 518 29.23 0.51 -30.09
N ALA A 519 28.45 0.90 -31.11
CA ALA A 519 28.47 0.19 -32.39
C ALA A 519 29.85 0.27 -32.99
N ASN A 520 30.42 -0.87 -33.44
CA ASN A 520 31.55 -0.87 -34.36
C ASN A 520 31.03 -0.30 -35.69
N VAL A 521 31.14 1.00 -35.85
CA VAL A 521 30.80 1.66 -37.10
C VAL A 521 31.88 1.36 -38.10
N ASN A 522 31.60 0.62 -39.17
CA ASN A 522 32.45 0.60 -40.36
C ASN A 522 32.46 2.02 -40.95
N VAL A 523 33.46 2.79 -40.58
CA VAL A 523 33.58 4.17 -41.02
C VAL A 523 34.19 4.18 -42.40
N ASN A 524 33.41 4.54 -43.41
CA ASN A 524 33.94 4.76 -44.75
C ASN A 524 35.00 5.88 -44.69
N ALA A 525 36.07 5.77 -45.48
CA ALA A 525 37.20 6.68 -45.52
C ALA A 525 36.86 8.17 -45.71
N ASN A 526 35.59 8.50 -46.05
CA ASN A 526 35.10 9.87 -46.27
C ASN A 526 34.27 10.44 -45.11
N SER A 527 34.14 9.76 -43.97
CA SER A 527 33.37 10.27 -42.84
C SER A 527 34.08 11.41 -42.13
N SER A 528 33.37 12.48 -41.80
CA SER A 528 33.90 13.59 -40.99
C SER A 528 33.84 13.22 -39.50
N TRP A 529 34.97 13.31 -38.84
CA TRP A 529 35.14 13.04 -37.40
C TRP A 529 35.13 14.35 -36.61
N TYR A 530 34.47 14.36 -35.49
CA TYR A 530 34.40 15.51 -34.57
C TYR A 530 34.72 15.05 -33.16
N ASP A 531 35.45 15.88 -32.40
CA ASP A 531 35.64 15.69 -30.97
C ASP A 531 34.34 16.08 -30.21
N LEU A 532 34.32 15.86 -28.91
CA LEU A 532 33.13 16.16 -28.08
C LEU A 532 32.82 17.66 -27.98
N SER A 533 33.79 18.52 -28.36
CA SER A 533 33.57 19.98 -28.47
C SER A 533 33.04 20.41 -29.83
N GLY A 534 32.77 19.47 -30.76
CA GLY A 534 32.29 19.73 -32.10
C GLY A 534 33.38 20.15 -33.11
N ARG A 535 34.65 20.06 -32.76
CA ARG A 535 35.78 20.40 -33.65
C ARG A 535 36.08 19.20 -34.54
N ARG A 536 36.26 19.44 -35.83
CA ARG A 536 36.60 18.42 -36.82
C ARG A 536 38.02 17.85 -36.57
N VAL A 537 38.14 16.53 -36.56
CA VAL A 537 39.40 15.78 -36.39
C VAL A 537 39.74 15.06 -37.68
N VAL A 538 40.90 15.36 -38.27
CA VAL A 538 41.28 14.81 -39.57
C VAL A 538 41.90 13.43 -39.45
N ASN A 539 42.67 13.18 -38.38
CA ASN A 539 43.30 11.88 -38.08
C ASN A 539 42.94 11.48 -36.65
N PRO A 540 41.79 10.84 -36.43
CA PRO A 540 41.37 10.46 -35.10
C PRO A 540 42.28 9.34 -34.57
N THR A 541 42.77 9.53 -33.34
CA THR A 541 43.54 8.55 -32.57
C THR A 541 42.63 7.90 -31.52
N LYS A 542 43.18 7.05 -30.65
CA LYS A 542 42.43 6.44 -29.56
C LYS A 542 41.64 7.50 -28.79
N GLY A 543 40.29 7.33 -28.69
CA GLY A 543 39.44 8.29 -28.03
C GLY A 543 37.98 8.21 -28.47
N LEU A 544 37.11 9.07 -27.88
CA LEU A 544 35.68 9.18 -28.18
C LEU A 544 35.42 10.33 -29.16
N TYR A 545 34.71 10.06 -30.25
CA TYR A 545 34.43 11.00 -31.34
C TYR A 545 32.96 10.97 -31.75
N ILE A 546 32.54 11.97 -32.50
CA ILE A 546 31.24 12.00 -33.17
C ILE A 546 31.46 11.83 -34.67
N VAL A 547 30.83 10.83 -35.27
CA VAL A 547 30.89 10.53 -36.71
C VAL A 547 29.46 10.32 -37.23
N ASN A 548 29.04 11.11 -38.22
CA ASN A 548 27.72 11.07 -38.78
C ASN A 548 26.60 11.15 -37.70
N GLY A 549 26.81 12.01 -36.67
CA GLY A 549 25.87 12.22 -35.57
C GLY A 549 25.90 11.13 -34.48
N LYS A 550 26.75 10.10 -34.60
CA LYS A 550 26.87 8.99 -33.63
C LYS A 550 28.19 9.08 -32.85
N LYS A 551 28.15 8.68 -31.56
CA LYS A 551 29.37 8.56 -30.74
C LYS A 551 30.14 7.29 -31.13
N VAL A 552 31.44 7.42 -31.41
CA VAL A 552 32.34 6.32 -31.84
C VAL A 552 33.58 6.34 -30.97
N ILE A 553 34.00 5.18 -30.45
CA ILE A 553 35.30 5.02 -29.75
C ILE A 553 36.29 4.35 -30.69
N ILE A 554 37.46 4.99 -30.82
CA ILE A 554 38.66 4.33 -31.38
C ILE A 554 39.46 3.74 -30.20
N LYS A 555 39.61 2.43 -30.18
CA LYS A 555 40.37 1.68 -29.15
C LYS A 555 41.89 1.73 -29.42
#